data_dbfb30aa275b28d3c1b5489032935183
#
_entry.id   dbfb30aa275b28d3c1b5489032935183
#
_cell.length_a   1.000
_cell.length_b   1.000
_cell.length_c   1.000
_cell.angle_alpha   90.00
_cell.angle_beta   90.00
_cell.angle_gamma   90.00
#
_symmetry.space_group_name_H-M   'P 1'
#
loop_
_entity.id
_entity.type
_entity.pdbx_description
1 polymer ?
#
loop_
_entity_poly.entity_id
_entity_poly.type
_entity_poly.pdbx_seq_one_letter_code
_entity_poly.pdbx_strand_id
1 'polypeptide(L)'
;MYRNQISVAVWSQNIACLILMSFLSLIVMKRKCANSKSRYQKIVLPAILGLLILTFVNQGLEGVHRWISIGIVRINVAMIIMPLTLIELWNTFQTKDFWFGCGVALGIVLILFFQPDASQLAGFAIPVMIMLGRKTKSKIVRFSIYCIFSSFVVFSWIFSDNLPPVSYVENILDMVAGMGVVWLILGVISLVILPTPFLSFPPKNAKPVSRYIGCYYIIVIFSTLLGNFPVPLMGYGISPIIGYYLSLIWYHNNKNENSIFNRTCSDSKVSEHTELS
;
A
#
# COMPACT_ATOMS: atom_id res chain seq x y z
N MET A 1 -19.49 13.29 -7.53
CA MET A 1 -19.78 12.59 -8.79
C MET A 1 -21.22 12.79 -9.26
N TYR A 2 -22.26 12.52 -8.47
CA TYR A 2 -23.67 12.73 -8.87
C TYR A 2 -23.95 14.17 -9.34
N ARG A 3 -23.55 15.19 -8.58
CA ARG A 3 -23.74 16.61 -8.93
C ARG A 3 -23.05 17.02 -10.25
N ASN A 4 -22.00 16.34 -10.63
CA ASN A 4 -21.23 16.62 -11.84
C ASN A 4 -21.62 15.68 -13.01
N GLN A 5 -22.82 15.08 -12.94
CA GLN A 5 -23.41 14.21 -13.98
C GLN A 5 -22.53 13.03 -14.42
N ILE A 6 -21.64 12.54 -13.54
CA ILE A 6 -20.85 11.35 -13.81
C ILE A 6 -21.77 10.12 -13.76
N SER A 7 -21.61 9.24 -14.75
CA SER A 7 -22.42 8.02 -14.89
C SER A 7 -22.55 7.25 -13.57
N VAL A 8 -23.76 6.81 -13.25
CA VAL A 8 -24.07 6.01 -12.06
C VAL A 8 -23.21 4.76 -12.02
N ALA A 9 -22.95 4.14 -13.16
CA ALA A 9 -22.10 2.93 -13.25
C ALA A 9 -20.68 3.17 -12.71
N VAL A 10 -20.12 4.36 -12.86
CA VAL A 10 -18.78 4.71 -12.41
C VAL A 10 -18.71 4.77 -10.87
N TRP A 11 -19.55 5.58 -10.24
CA TRP A 11 -19.44 5.72 -8.78
C TRP A 11 -20.09 4.56 -8.00
N SER A 12 -21.05 3.85 -8.58
CA SER A 12 -21.64 2.66 -7.96
C SER A 12 -20.63 1.51 -7.82
N GLN A 13 -19.68 1.36 -8.76
CA GLN A 13 -18.59 0.39 -8.64
C GLN A 13 -17.73 0.64 -7.39
N ASN A 14 -17.37 1.89 -7.11
CA ASN A 14 -16.58 2.22 -5.91
C ASN A 14 -17.38 1.90 -4.63
N ILE A 15 -18.66 2.27 -4.58
CA ILE A 15 -19.53 1.99 -3.41
C ILE A 15 -19.70 0.48 -3.23
N ALA A 16 -19.97 -0.27 -4.30
CA ALA A 16 -20.09 -1.72 -4.23
C ALA A 16 -18.79 -2.37 -3.75
N CYS A 17 -17.63 -1.91 -4.26
CA CYS A 17 -16.33 -2.38 -3.82
C CYS A 17 -16.06 -2.05 -2.34
N LEU A 18 -16.39 -0.84 -1.87
CA LEU A 18 -16.26 -0.45 -0.46
C LEU A 18 -17.10 -1.35 0.46
N ILE A 19 -18.38 -1.57 0.11
CA ILE A 19 -19.27 -2.45 0.89
C ILE A 19 -18.74 -3.88 0.91
N LEU A 20 -18.38 -4.41 -0.27
CA LEU A 20 -17.85 -5.77 -0.39
C LEU A 20 -16.57 -5.96 0.42
N MET A 21 -15.59 -5.05 0.28
CA MET A 21 -14.32 -5.13 1.00
C MET A 21 -14.50 -4.91 2.50
N SER A 22 -15.44 -4.05 2.92
CA SER A 22 -15.79 -3.91 4.35
C SER A 22 -16.32 -5.22 4.91
N PHE A 23 -17.26 -5.87 4.22
CA PHE A 23 -17.83 -7.15 4.64
C PHE A 23 -16.78 -8.26 4.67
N LEU A 24 -16.01 -8.43 3.60
CA LEU A 24 -14.94 -9.41 3.52
C LEU A 24 -13.88 -9.21 4.60
N SER A 25 -13.48 -7.95 4.84
CA SER A 25 -12.49 -7.65 5.88
C SER A 25 -12.99 -8.04 7.27
N LEU A 26 -14.25 -7.78 7.59
CA LEU A 26 -14.84 -8.19 8.86
C LEU A 26 -14.87 -9.71 9.04
N ILE A 27 -15.17 -10.47 7.98
CA ILE A 27 -15.14 -11.94 8.00
C ILE A 27 -13.71 -12.43 8.25
N VAL A 28 -12.74 -11.91 7.51
CA VAL A 28 -11.34 -12.32 7.63
C VAL A 28 -10.76 -11.96 9.00
N MET A 29 -11.07 -10.78 9.52
CA MET A 29 -10.64 -10.32 10.84
C MET A 29 -11.23 -11.15 11.99
N LYS A 30 -12.43 -11.71 11.83
CA LYS A 30 -13.05 -12.62 12.82
C LYS A 30 -12.44 -14.03 12.81
N ARG A 31 -11.86 -14.46 11.69
CA ARG A 31 -11.23 -15.76 11.60
C ARG A 31 -9.87 -15.72 12.29
N LYS A 32 -9.66 -16.51 13.35
CA LYS A 32 -8.34 -16.70 13.95
C LYS A 32 -7.44 -17.31 12.87
N CYS A 33 -6.44 -16.56 12.43
CA CYS A 33 -5.48 -17.05 11.45
C CYS A 33 -4.65 -18.17 12.11
N ALA A 34 -4.90 -19.42 11.71
CA ALA A 34 -4.06 -20.54 12.13
C ALA A 34 -2.63 -20.31 11.60
N ASN A 35 -1.65 -20.60 12.45
CA ASN A 35 -0.21 -20.37 12.27
C ASN A 35 0.37 -21.11 11.05
N SER A 36 0.12 -20.63 9.83
CA SER A 36 0.71 -21.17 8.60
C SER A 36 1.72 -20.21 7.96
N LYS A 37 2.42 -19.37 8.77
CA LYS A 37 3.33 -18.31 8.31
C LYS A 37 4.41 -18.78 7.31
N SER A 38 4.95 -20.00 7.46
CA SER A 38 6.14 -20.42 6.70
C SER A 38 5.87 -20.80 5.23
N ARG A 39 4.74 -21.46 4.93
CA ARG A 39 4.46 -21.93 3.56
C ARG A 39 3.99 -20.80 2.64
N TYR A 40 3.19 -19.86 3.14
CA TYR A 40 2.68 -18.74 2.36
C TYR A 40 3.77 -17.74 1.97
N GLN A 41 4.74 -17.46 2.83
CA GLN A 41 5.87 -16.55 2.52
C GLN A 41 6.66 -16.96 1.27
N LYS A 42 6.81 -18.26 1.01
CA LYS A 42 7.56 -18.75 -0.17
C LYS A 42 6.84 -18.48 -1.49
N ILE A 43 5.51 -18.30 -1.45
CA ILE A 43 4.66 -18.17 -2.64
C ILE A 43 4.30 -16.70 -2.88
N VAL A 44 4.15 -15.90 -1.83
CA VAL A 44 3.62 -14.52 -1.93
C VAL A 44 4.55 -13.61 -2.73
N LEU A 45 5.86 -13.64 -2.46
CA LEU A 45 6.81 -12.78 -3.16
C LEU A 45 6.91 -13.11 -4.67
N PRO A 46 7.06 -14.37 -5.10
CA PRO A 46 6.97 -14.72 -6.53
C PRO A 46 5.63 -14.35 -7.17
N ALA A 47 4.51 -14.50 -6.45
CA ALA A 47 3.20 -14.12 -6.93
C ALA A 47 3.09 -12.59 -7.14
N ILE A 48 3.62 -11.78 -6.23
CA ILE A 48 3.70 -10.32 -6.37
C ILE A 48 4.48 -9.95 -7.63
N LEU A 49 5.67 -10.52 -7.80
CA LEU A 49 6.51 -10.26 -8.98
C LEU A 49 5.81 -10.71 -10.27
N GLY A 50 5.20 -11.89 -10.26
CA GLY A 50 4.43 -12.40 -11.39
C GLY A 50 3.25 -11.50 -11.78
N LEU A 51 2.51 -10.98 -10.80
CA LEU A 51 1.41 -10.04 -11.03
C LEU A 51 1.89 -8.70 -11.61
N LEU A 52 3.03 -8.18 -11.14
CA LEU A 52 3.62 -6.97 -11.70
C LEU A 52 4.09 -7.18 -13.15
N ILE A 53 4.72 -8.31 -13.44
CA ILE A 53 5.18 -8.64 -14.80
C ILE A 53 3.98 -8.88 -15.73
N LEU A 54 2.90 -9.46 -15.22
CA LEU A 54 1.69 -9.74 -16.00
C LEU A 54 1.06 -8.45 -16.58
N THR A 55 1.27 -7.28 -15.97
CA THR A 55 0.77 -6.02 -16.53
C THR A 55 1.37 -5.68 -17.88
N PHE A 56 2.57 -6.16 -18.19
CA PHE A 56 3.23 -5.94 -19.49
C PHE A 56 2.70 -6.85 -20.63
N VAL A 57 1.94 -7.88 -20.28
CA VAL A 57 1.32 -8.78 -21.29
C VAL A 57 0.18 -8.05 -22.02
N ASN A 58 -0.48 -7.11 -21.38
CA ASN A 58 -1.50 -6.28 -22.00
C ASN A 58 -0.84 -5.14 -22.81
N GLN A 59 -1.49 -4.72 -23.90
CA GLN A 59 -0.99 -3.64 -24.77
C GLN A 59 -0.77 -2.30 -24.05
N GLY A 60 -1.28 -2.15 -22.82
CA GLY A 60 -1.23 -0.90 -22.08
C GLY A 60 -2.13 0.19 -22.70
N LEU A 61 -2.04 1.39 -22.13
CA LEU A 61 -2.69 2.59 -22.67
C LEU A 61 -1.57 3.60 -22.99
N GLU A 62 -1.34 3.90 -24.26
CA GLU A 62 -0.27 4.81 -24.70
C GLU A 62 1.11 4.46 -24.13
N GLY A 63 1.43 3.15 -24.05
CA GLY A 63 2.71 2.67 -23.48
C GLY A 63 2.74 2.56 -21.96
N VAL A 64 1.64 2.86 -21.27
CA VAL A 64 1.52 2.76 -19.80
C VAL A 64 0.94 1.41 -19.41
N HIS A 65 1.75 0.58 -18.73
CA HIS A 65 1.43 -0.81 -18.38
C HIS A 65 1.07 -0.98 -16.89
N ARG A 66 0.14 -0.14 -16.36
CA ARG A 66 -0.28 -0.18 -14.95
C ARG A 66 -1.45 -1.12 -14.67
N TRP A 67 -2.22 -1.44 -15.72
CA TRP A 67 -3.53 -2.09 -15.57
C TRP A 67 -3.57 -3.48 -16.15
N ILE A 68 -4.30 -4.35 -15.46
CA ILE A 68 -4.84 -5.58 -16.05
C ILE A 68 -6.32 -5.34 -16.31
N SER A 69 -6.75 -5.56 -17.56
CA SER A 69 -8.15 -5.42 -17.94
C SER A 69 -8.86 -6.77 -17.85
N ILE A 70 -9.93 -6.84 -17.06
CA ILE A 70 -10.80 -8.02 -16.93
C ILE A 70 -12.19 -7.57 -17.38
N GLY A 71 -12.52 -7.80 -18.64
CA GLY A 71 -13.74 -7.27 -19.24
C GLY A 71 -13.75 -5.75 -19.23
N ILE A 72 -14.75 -5.15 -18.58
CA ILE A 72 -14.90 -3.69 -18.46
C ILE A 72 -14.13 -3.08 -17.29
N VAL A 73 -13.58 -3.92 -16.40
CA VAL A 73 -12.89 -3.46 -15.18
C VAL A 73 -11.38 -3.40 -15.43
N ARG A 74 -10.79 -2.24 -15.16
CA ARG A 74 -9.34 -2.04 -15.17
C ARG A 74 -8.81 -2.03 -13.75
N ILE A 75 -7.85 -2.90 -13.48
CA ILE A 75 -7.25 -3.08 -12.15
C ILE A 75 -5.80 -2.60 -12.21
N ASN A 76 -5.48 -1.55 -11.46
CA ASN A 76 -4.09 -1.17 -11.22
C ASN A 76 -3.49 -2.11 -10.18
N VAL A 77 -2.63 -3.01 -10.64
CA VAL A 77 -2.04 -4.08 -9.82
C VAL A 77 -1.16 -3.49 -8.73
N ALA A 78 -0.32 -2.50 -9.07
CA ALA A 78 0.59 -1.90 -8.12
C ALA A 78 -0.15 -1.30 -6.91
N MET A 79 -1.25 -0.58 -7.11
CA MET A 79 -2.05 -0.01 -6.02
C MET A 79 -2.61 -1.05 -5.04
N ILE A 80 -2.86 -2.27 -5.52
CA ILE A 80 -3.34 -3.37 -4.67
C ILE A 80 -2.21 -3.97 -3.87
N ILE A 81 -1.07 -4.25 -4.53
CA ILE A 81 -0.05 -5.13 -3.95
C ILE A 81 1.10 -4.38 -3.27
N MET A 82 1.34 -3.09 -3.56
CA MET A 82 2.48 -2.38 -2.98
C MET A 82 2.50 -2.36 -1.45
N PRO A 83 1.39 -2.14 -0.74
CA PRO A 83 1.39 -2.26 0.73
C PRO A 83 1.78 -3.66 1.21
N LEU A 84 1.30 -4.72 0.54
CA LEU A 84 1.66 -6.11 0.85
C LEU A 84 3.12 -6.39 0.53
N THR A 85 3.63 -5.80 -0.54
CA THR A 85 5.03 -5.91 -0.95
C THR A 85 5.98 -5.36 0.11
N LEU A 86 5.63 -4.23 0.75
CA LEU A 86 6.40 -3.68 1.87
C LEU A 86 6.42 -4.65 3.07
N ILE A 87 5.30 -5.32 3.35
CA ILE A 87 5.20 -6.32 4.40
C ILE A 87 6.11 -7.52 4.09
N GLU A 88 6.01 -8.06 2.87
CA GLU A 88 6.78 -9.24 2.48
C GLU A 88 8.27 -8.94 2.34
N LEU A 89 8.63 -7.75 1.88
CA LEU A 89 10.02 -7.31 1.86
C LEU A 89 10.60 -7.20 3.27
N TRP A 90 9.84 -6.66 4.23
CA TRP A 90 10.24 -6.65 5.63
C TRP A 90 10.46 -8.08 6.17
N ASN A 91 9.53 -9.00 5.90
CA ASN A 91 9.65 -10.40 6.29
C ASN A 91 10.88 -11.06 5.66
N THR A 92 11.15 -10.74 4.40
CA THR A 92 12.34 -11.20 3.66
C THR A 92 13.61 -10.74 4.37
N PHE A 93 13.69 -9.50 4.81
CA PHE A 93 14.84 -8.99 5.57
C PHE A 93 15.00 -9.57 6.98
N GLN A 94 13.99 -10.26 7.51
CA GLN A 94 14.13 -10.98 8.78
C GLN A 94 14.59 -12.43 8.58
N THR A 95 14.36 -13.01 7.38
CA THR A 95 14.57 -14.45 7.14
C THR A 95 15.66 -14.76 6.11
N LYS A 96 16.04 -13.80 5.30
CA LYS A 96 17.00 -13.93 4.20
C LYS A 96 18.14 -12.93 4.32
N ASP A 97 19.17 -13.14 3.50
CA ASP A 97 20.30 -12.22 3.42
C ASP A 97 19.89 -10.83 2.98
N PHE A 98 20.62 -9.84 3.49
CA PHE A 98 20.41 -8.43 3.16
C PHE A 98 20.45 -8.18 1.65
N TRP A 99 21.44 -8.75 0.95
CA TRP A 99 21.62 -8.55 -0.49
C TRP A 99 20.50 -9.14 -1.32
N PHE A 100 19.94 -10.27 -0.90
CA PHE A 100 18.75 -10.84 -1.55
C PHE A 100 17.57 -9.88 -1.47
N GLY A 101 17.32 -9.31 -0.29
CA GLY A 101 16.27 -8.31 -0.12
C GLY A 101 16.51 -7.03 -0.93
N CYS A 102 17.78 -6.58 -1.04
CA CYS A 102 18.14 -5.45 -1.90
C CYS A 102 17.86 -5.76 -3.38
N GLY A 103 18.22 -6.94 -3.86
CA GLY A 103 17.96 -7.37 -5.24
C GLY A 103 16.47 -7.41 -5.57
N VAL A 104 15.66 -7.98 -4.67
CA VAL A 104 14.20 -7.98 -4.81
C VAL A 104 13.64 -6.56 -4.86
N ALA A 105 14.05 -5.70 -3.94
CA ALA A 105 13.60 -4.31 -3.88
C ALA A 105 13.95 -3.55 -5.18
N LEU A 106 15.17 -3.71 -5.67
CA LEU A 106 15.63 -3.10 -6.91
C LEU A 106 14.84 -3.64 -8.11
N GLY A 107 14.59 -4.95 -8.17
CA GLY A 107 13.78 -5.58 -9.22
C GLY A 107 12.37 -4.99 -9.28
N ILE A 108 11.72 -4.78 -8.14
CA ILE A 108 10.39 -4.16 -8.07
C ILE A 108 10.44 -2.69 -8.54
N VAL A 109 11.46 -1.92 -8.11
CA VAL A 109 11.64 -0.53 -8.57
C VAL A 109 11.83 -0.47 -10.07
N LEU A 110 12.62 -1.38 -10.66
CA LEU A 110 12.79 -1.46 -12.12
C LEU A 110 11.47 -1.77 -12.83
N ILE A 111 10.69 -2.71 -12.33
CA ILE A 111 9.37 -3.02 -12.91
C ILE A 111 8.46 -1.81 -12.88
N LEU A 112 8.36 -1.12 -11.73
CA LEU A 112 7.53 0.10 -11.58
C LEU A 112 8.04 1.25 -12.46
N PHE A 113 9.35 1.35 -12.66
CA PHE A 113 9.94 2.35 -13.55
C PHE A 113 9.51 2.13 -15.01
N PHE A 114 9.53 0.89 -15.48
CA PHE A 114 9.07 0.56 -16.83
C PHE A 114 7.54 0.55 -16.99
N GLN A 115 6.77 0.56 -15.90
CA GLN A 115 5.32 0.76 -15.92
C GLN A 115 4.90 2.24 -16.05
N PRO A 116 5.77 3.20 -16.19
CA PRO A 116 5.83 4.62 -15.85
C PRO A 116 4.80 5.06 -14.77
N ASP A 117 4.86 4.42 -13.60
CA ASP A 117 4.02 4.75 -12.45
C ASP A 117 4.83 5.44 -11.35
N ALA A 118 5.11 6.74 -11.53
CA ALA A 118 5.95 7.51 -10.62
C ALA A 118 5.38 7.57 -9.20
N SER A 119 4.06 7.59 -9.05
CA SER A 119 3.40 7.59 -7.74
C SER A 119 3.67 6.30 -6.97
N GLN A 120 3.45 5.14 -7.60
CA GLN A 120 3.68 3.84 -6.96
C GLN A 120 5.17 3.57 -6.75
N LEU A 121 6.03 3.99 -7.70
CA LEU A 121 7.47 3.89 -7.55
C LEU A 121 7.96 4.71 -6.36
N ALA A 122 7.59 5.98 -6.25
CA ALA A 122 7.97 6.83 -5.12
C ALA A 122 7.40 6.30 -3.80
N GLY A 123 6.11 5.90 -3.80
CA GLY A 123 5.42 5.30 -2.66
C GLY A 123 6.11 4.05 -2.14
N PHE A 124 6.68 3.22 -3.02
CA PHE A 124 7.43 2.03 -2.64
C PHE A 124 8.90 2.34 -2.31
N ALA A 125 9.60 3.06 -3.18
CA ALA A 125 11.05 3.26 -3.07
C ALA A 125 11.46 4.03 -1.81
N ILE A 126 10.71 5.07 -1.41
CA ILE A 126 11.06 5.88 -0.25
C ILE A 126 10.97 5.09 1.07
N PRO A 127 9.87 4.38 1.41
CA PRO A 127 9.85 3.51 2.58
C PRO A 127 10.91 2.42 2.53
N VAL A 128 11.21 1.85 1.36
CA VAL A 128 12.25 0.84 1.18
C VAL A 128 13.64 1.40 1.43
N MET A 129 13.95 2.60 0.94
CA MET A 129 15.22 3.28 1.27
C MET A 129 15.42 3.41 2.79
N ILE A 130 14.37 3.82 3.51
CA ILE A 130 14.42 3.94 4.97
C ILE A 130 14.62 2.56 5.61
N MET A 131 13.94 1.54 5.10
CA MET A 131 14.04 0.16 5.57
C MET A 131 15.46 -0.40 5.40
N LEU A 132 16.03 -0.28 4.21
CA LEU A 132 17.38 -0.73 3.86
C LEU A 132 18.46 0.05 4.63
N GLY A 133 18.29 1.37 4.71
CA GLY A 133 19.21 2.24 5.44
C GLY A 133 19.30 1.94 6.94
N ARG A 134 18.22 1.41 7.55
CA ARG A 134 18.21 0.96 8.94
C ARG A 134 18.81 -0.43 9.14
N LYS A 135 18.79 -1.26 8.10
CA LYS A 135 19.33 -2.64 8.16
C LYS A 135 20.84 -2.69 7.93
N THR A 136 21.40 -1.79 7.12
CA THR A 136 22.85 -1.78 6.85
C THR A 136 23.63 -0.98 7.88
N LYS A 137 24.78 -1.54 8.31
CA LYS A 137 25.75 -0.86 9.19
C LYS A 137 26.75 0.00 8.39
N SER A 138 27.02 -0.36 7.13
CA SER A 138 27.97 0.34 6.27
C SER A 138 27.41 1.68 5.79
N LYS A 139 28.13 2.77 6.06
CA LYS A 139 27.76 4.12 5.59
C LYS A 139 27.79 4.22 4.05
N ILE A 140 28.79 3.56 3.43
CA ILE A 140 28.95 3.55 1.96
C ILE A 140 27.75 2.86 1.31
N VAL A 141 27.40 1.65 1.76
CA VAL A 141 26.26 0.89 1.24
C VAL A 141 24.97 1.69 1.43
N ARG A 142 24.77 2.32 2.58
CA ARG A 142 23.60 3.16 2.85
C ARG A 142 23.51 4.33 1.87
N PHE A 143 24.62 5.03 1.66
CA PHE A 143 24.68 6.14 0.72
C PHE A 143 24.38 5.69 -0.71
N SER A 144 25.00 4.57 -1.16
CA SER A 144 24.74 4.00 -2.49
C SER A 144 23.26 3.65 -2.69
N ILE A 145 22.61 3.02 -1.69
CA ILE A 145 21.19 2.72 -1.73
C ILE A 145 20.37 4.00 -1.92
N TYR A 146 20.67 5.04 -1.13
CA TYR A 146 19.95 6.29 -1.22
C TYR A 146 20.13 6.96 -2.58
N CYS A 147 21.36 6.97 -3.12
CA CYS A 147 21.61 7.52 -4.46
C CYS A 147 20.85 6.75 -5.54
N ILE A 148 20.93 5.41 -5.54
CA ILE A 148 20.31 4.58 -6.58
C ILE A 148 18.77 4.74 -6.54
N PHE A 149 18.15 4.54 -5.39
CA PHE A 149 16.69 4.61 -5.29
C PHE A 149 16.16 6.03 -5.53
N SER A 150 16.86 7.07 -5.04
CA SER A 150 16.49 8.46 -5.32
C SER A 150 16.60 8.80 -6.80
N SER A 151 17.63 8.28 -7.51
CA SER A 151 17.74 8.44 -8.95
C SER A 151 16.55 7.84 -9.69
N PHE A 152 16.13 6.62 -9.34
CA PHE A 152 14.93 6.02 -9.93
C PHE A 152 13.67 6.84 -9.64
N VAL A 153 13.50 7.36 -8.41
CA VAL A 153 12.38 8.25 -8.10
C VAL A 153 12.41 9.49 -8.97
N VAL A 154 13.54 10.20 -9.05
CA VAL A 154 13.66 11.42 -9.85
C VAL A 154 13.40 11.13 -11.33
N PHE A 155 14.04 10.10 -11.88
CA PHE A 155 13.84 9.75 -13.30
C PHE A 155 12.40 9.31 -13.58
N SER A 156 11.72 8.60 -12.67
CA SER A 156 10.32 8.23 -12.87
C SER A 156 9.37 9.43 -12.94
N TRP A 157 9.70 10.53 -12.25
CA TRP A 157 8.96 11.78 -12.35
C TRP A 157 9.28 12.55 -13.64
N ILE A 158 10.53 12.53 -14.12
CA ILE A 158 10.93 13.16 -15.38
C ILE A 158 10.30 12.43 -16.57
N PHE A 159 10.25 11.10 -16.54
CA PHE A 159 9.68 10.22 -17.56
C PHE A 159 8.27 9.73 -17.22
N SER A 160 7.55 10.48 -16.38
CA SER A 160 6.15 10.17 -16.09
C SER A 160 5.31 10.23 -17.37
N ASP A 161 4.23 9.44 -17.40
CA ASP A 161 3.31 9.44 -18.53
C ASP A 161 2.60 10.78 -18.68
N ASN A 162 2.20 11.07 -19.93
CA ASN A 162 1.45 12.25 -20.31
C ASN A 162 -0.04 11.98 -20.51
N LEU A 163 -0.57 10.93 -19.88
CA LEU A 163 -2.00 10.61 -20.00
C LEU A 163 -2.83 11.79 -19.49
N PRO A 164 -3.86 12.21 -20.25
CA PRO A 164 -4.73 13.30 -19.82
C PRO A 164 -5.48 12.90 -18.54
N PRO A 165 -5.56 13.80 -17.55
CA PRO A 165 -6.24 13.51 -16.29
C PRO A 165 -7.75 13.32 -16.50
N VAL A 166 -8.30 12.31 -15.84
CA VAL A 166 -9.74 12.07 -15.78
C VAL A 166 -10.31 12.77 -14.54
N SER A 167 -11.26 13.67 -14.72
CA SER A 167 -11.75 14.56 -13.66
C SER A 167 -12.20 13.84 -12.39
N TYR A 168 -12.83 12.67 -12.51
CA TYR A 168 -13.33 11.88 -11.38
C TYR A 168 -12.33 10.84 -10.86
N VAL A 169 -11.10 10.83 -11.35
CA VAL A 169 -10.01 9.93 -10.94
C VAL A 169 -8.88 10.73 -10.29
N GLU A 170 -8.19 11.55 -11.10
CA GLU A 170 -7.03 12.33 -10.69
C GLU A 170 -7.44 13.71 -10.14
N ASN A 171 -8.38 14.41 -10.80
CA ASN A 171 -8.79 15.77 -10.42
C ASN A 171 -10.02 15.79 -9.50
N ILE A 172 -10.24 14.73 -8.72
CA ILE A 172 -11.39 14.66 -7.81
C ILE A 172 -11.35 15.74 -6.72
N LEU A 173 -10.17 16.19 -6.31
CA LEU A 173 -10.00 17.26 -5.33
C LEU A 173 -10.47 18.61 -5.88
N ASP A 174 -10.22 18.90 -7.15
CA ASP A 174 -10.70 20.11 -7.82
C ASP A 174 -12.21 20.08 -7.97
N MET A 175 -12.77 18.91 -8.30
CA MET A 175 -14.22 18.72 -8.32
C MET A 175 -14.85 18.98 -6.95
N VAL A 176 -14.22 18.55 -5.88
CA VAL A 176 -14.70 18.74 -4.50
C VAL A 176 -14.53 20.19 -4.08
N ALA A 177 -13.43 20.87 -4.47
CA ALA A 177 -13.23 22.29 -4.25
C ALA A 177 -14.31 23.14 -4.95
N GLY A 178 -14.68 22.77 -6.17
CA GLY A 178 -15.80 23.40 -6.92
C GLY A 178 -17.18 23.23 -6.27
N MET A 179 -17.34 22.28 -5.33
CA MET A 179 -18.57 22.12 -4.54
C MET A 179 -18.63 23.05 -3.32
N GLY A 180 -17.49 23.65 -2.93
CA GLY A 180 -17.36 24.58 -1.82
C GLY A 180 -16.36 24.12 -0.77
N VAL A 181 -15.91 25.07 0.04
CA VAL A 181 -14.82 24.89 1.03
C VAL A 181 -15.11 23.78 2.04
N VAL A 182 -16.35 23.63 2.50
CA VAL A 182 -16.71 22.58 3.47
C VAL A 182 -16.45 21.18 2.90
N TRP A 183 -16.79 20.95 1.64
CA TRP A 183 -16.57 19.68 0.96
C TRP A 183 -15.08 19.41 0.74
N LEU A 184 -14.31 20.45 0.40
CA LEU A 184 -12.87 20.34 0.29
C LEU A 184 -12.22 19.94 1.64
N ILE A 185 -12.60 20.59 2.73
CA ILE A 185 -12.10 20.27 4.07
C ILE A 185 -12.41 18.80 4.42
N LEU A 186 -13.66 18.35 4.20
CA LEU A 186 -14.05 16.96 4.46
C LEU A 186 -13.25 15.98 3.58
N GLY A 187 -13.02 16.32 2.32
CA GLY A 187 -12.19 15.53 1.41
C GLY A 187 -10.75 15.40 1.91
N VAL A 188 -10.11 16.50 2.27
CA VAL A 188 -8.74 16.51 2.81
C VAL A 188 -8.66 15.72 4.13
N ILE A 189 -9.61 15.91 5.05
CA ILE A 189 -9.67 15.15 6.30
C ILE A 189 -9.75 13.65 6.00
N SER A 190 -10.59 13.23 5.04
CA SER A 190 -10.73 11.82 4.68
C SER A 190 -9.42 11.23 4.18
N LEU A 191 -8.62 11.98 3.41
CA LEU A 191 -7.31 11.54 2.94
C LEU A 191 -6.28 11.44 4.08
N VAL A 192 -6.28 12.40 5.02
CA VAL A 192 -5.37 12.38 6.19
C VAL A 192 -5.68 11.21 7.12
N ILE A 193 -6.93 10.77 7.19
CA ILE A 193 -7.32 9.59 7.99
C ILE A 193 -6.68 8.29 7.46
N LEU A 194 -6.41 8.17 6.16
CA LEU A 194 -5.88 6.92 5.57
C LEU A 194 -4.54 6.45 6.17
N PRO A 195 -3.49 7.27 6.28
CA PRO A 195 -2.23 6.86 6.90
C PRO A 195 -2.30 6.81 8.44
N THR A 196 -3.28 7.45 9.07
CA THR A 196 -3.35 7.64 10.53
C THR A 196 -3.29 6.33 11.34
N PRO A 197 -4.01 5.25 11.02
CA PRO A 197 -3.91 4.00 11.78
C PRO A 197 -2.50 3.45 11.82
N PHE A 198 -1.80 3.49 10.69
CA PHE A 198 -0.46 2.93 10.52
C PHE A 198 0.63 3.73 11.21
N LEU A 199 0.49 5.06 11.29
CA LEU A 199 1.48 5.97 11.86
C LEU A 199 1.27 6.23 13.34
N SER A 200 0.02 6.56 13.73
CA SER A 200 -0.31 6.99 15.10
C SER A 200 -0.53 5.80 16.05
N PHE A 201 -1.06 4.69 15.55
CA PHE A 201 -1.42 3.53 16.37
C PHE A 201 -0.77 2.22 15.89
N PRO A 202 0.54 2.20 15.59
CA PRO A 202 1.18 1.02 15.01
C PRO A 202 1.13 -0.18 15.98
N PRO A 203 0.93 -1.42 15.46
CA PRO A 203 1.02 -2.62 16.28
C PRO A 203 2.40 -2.75 16.92
N LYS A 204 2.47 -3.10 18.22
CA LYS A 204 3.74 -3.12 18.98
C LYS A 204 4.81 -4.01 18.32
N ASN A 205 4.42 -5.21 17.86
CA ASN A 205 5.35 -6.20 17.27
C ASN A 205 5.72 -5.91 15.81
N ALA A 206 4.94 -5.04 15.12
CA ALA A 206 5.13 -4.72 13.70
C ALA A 206 5.23 -3.20 13.45
N LYS A 207 5.67 -2.46 14.47
CA LYS A 207 5.75 -0.99 14.44
C LYS A 207 6.52 -0.42 13.24
N PRO A 208 7.70 -0.97 12.85
CA PRO A 208 8.42 -0.44 11.69
C PRO A 208 7.63 -0.61 10.39
N VAL A 209 7.09 -1.80 10.14
CA VAL A 209 6.33 -2.11 8.92
C VAL A 209 5.09 -1.25 8.80
N SER A 210 4.33 -1.11 9.90
CA SER A 210 3.17 -0.23 9.96
C SER A 210 3.52 1.19 9.52
N ARG A 211 4.64 1.73 10.01
CA ARG A 211 5.11 3.07 9.63
C ARG A 211 5.53 3.15 8.16
N TYR A 212 6.08 2.10 7.58
CA TYR A 212 6.41 2.07 6.15
C TYR A 212 5.14 2.07 5.29
N ILE A 213 4.10 1.35 5.70
CA ILE A 213 2.78 1.40 5.03
C ILE A 213 2.17 2.78 5.15
N GLY A 214 2.20 3.40 6.32
CA GLY A 214 1.72 4.78 6.51
C GLY A 214 2.49 5.78 5.65
N CYS A 215 3.81 5.65 5.56
CA CYS A 215 4.67 6.45 4.70
C CYS A 215 4.30 6.27 3.21
N TYR A 216 4.05 5.04 2.76
CA TYR A 216 3.56 4.75 1.41
C TYR A 216 2.27 5.54 1.11
N TYR A 217 1.26 5.48 1.98
CA TYR A 217 0.00 6.21 1.75
C TYR A 217 0.20 7.72 1.74
N ILE A 218 1.05 8.28 2.61
CA ILE A 218 1.39 9.71 2.56
C ILE A 218 1.97 10.07 1.19
N ILE A 219 2.96 9.32 0.72
CA ILE A 219 3.64 9.62 -0.54
C ILE A 219 2.68 9.51 -1.72
N VAL A 220 1.85 8.47 -1.77
CA VAL A 220 0.84 8.31 -2.83
C VAL A 220 -0.17 9.46 -2.82
N ILE A 221 -0.62 9.92 -1.64
CA ILE A 221 -1.51 11.08 -1.52
C ILE A 221 -0.79 12.34 -2.02
N PHE A 222 0.45 12.59 -1.59
CA PHE A 222 1.22 13.75 -2.07
C PHE A 222 1.48 13.71 -3.57
N SER A 223 1.70 12.51 -4.13
CA SER A 223 1.89 12.34 -5.58
C SER A 223 0.70 12.85 -6.39
N THR A 224 -0.52 12.77 -5.86
CA THR A 224 -1.73 13.28 -6.54
C THR A 224 -1.79 14.80 -6.63
N LEU A 225 -1.00 15.50 -5.82
CA LEU A 225 -0.87 16.97 -5.87
C LEU A 225 0.21 17.43 -6.86
N LEU A 226 1.10 16.52 -7.26
CA LEU A 226 2.26 16.82 -8.10
C LEU A 226 2.07 16.36 -9.56
N GLY A 227 1.12 15.44 -9.80
CA GLY A 227 0.89 14.87 -11.12
C GLY A 227 -0.48 14.19 -11.24
N ASN A 228 -0.78 13.71 -12.44
CA ASN A 228 -2.05 13.05 -12.76
C ASN A 228 -2.09 11.60 -12.23
N PHE A 229 -2.21 11.46 -10.91
CA PHE A 229 -2.32 10.15 -10.26
C PHE A 229 -3.66 9.99 -9.56
N PRO A 230 -4.24 8.77 -9.57
CA PRO A 230 -5.52 8.52 -8.91
C PRO A 230 -5.48 8.84 -7.41
N VAL A 231 -6.44 9.63 -6.94
CA VAL A 231 -6.56 9.97 -5.52
C VAL A 231 -7.08 8.75 -4.75
N PRO A 232 -6.32 8.20 -3.78
CA PRO A 232 -6.70 6.99 -3.08
C PRO A 232 -8.08 7.10 -2.42
N LEU A 233 -8.96 6.12 -2.63
CA LEU A 233 -10.31 5.97 -2.12
C LEU A 233 -11.31 7.05 -2.54
N MET A 234 -10.90 8.29 -2.83
CA MET A 234 -11.77 9.36 -3.30
C MET A 234 -12.00 9.31 -4.81
N GLY A 235 -10.94 9.09 -5.59
CA GLY A 235 -11.01 8.94 -7.03
C GLY A 235 -11.73 7.65 -7.43
N TYR A 236 -12.18 7.59 -8.69
CA TYR A 236 -12.72 6.37 -9.24
C TYR A 236 -11.60 5.33 -9.38
N GLY A 237 -11.85 4.14 -8.85
CA GLY A 237 -10.96 2.98 -8.98
C GLY A 237 -11.07 2.04 -7.80
N ILE A 238 -11.29 0.76 -8.09
CA ILE A 238 -11.42 -0.30 -7.07
C ILE A 238 -10.06 -0.70 -6.47
N SER A 239 -8.97 -0.51 -7.21
CA SER A 239 -7.63 -0.97 -6.82
C SER A 239 -7.13 -0.34 -5.51
N PRO A 240 -7.16 0.98 -5.30
CA PRO A 240 -6.74 1.58 -4.04
C PRO A 240 -7.64 1.17 -2.87
N ILE A 241 -8.94 0.89 -3.12
CA ILE A 241 -9.86 0.38 -2.10
C ILE A 241 -9.39 -1.00 -1.63
N ILE A 242 -9.15 -1.93 -2.57
CA ILE A 242 -8.71 -3.29 -2.25
C ILE A 242 -7.37 -3.25 -1.50
N GLY A 243 -6.37 -2.51 -2.01
CA GLY A 243 -5.05 -2.40 -1.38
C GLY A 243 -5.10 -1.84 0.05
N TYR A 244 -5.95 -0.84 0.28
CA TYR A 244 -6.15 -0.28 1.61
C TYR A 244 -6.78 -1.27 2.59
N TYR A 245 -7.85 -1.99 2.19
CA TYR A 245 -8.47 -3.00 3.04
C TYR A 245 -7.54 -4.17 3.34
N LEU A 246 -6.72 -4.62 2.40
CA LEU A 246 -5.68 -5.63 2.65
C LEU A 246 -4.67 -5.14 3.70
N SER A 247 -4.28 -3.87 3.64
CA SER A 247 -3.41 -3.24 4.66
C SER A 247 -4.08 -3.19 6.03
N LEU A 248 -5.38 -2.87 6.10
CA LEU A 248 -6.15 -2.86 7.35
C LEU A 248 -6.31 -4.25 7.95
N ILE A 249 -6.55 -5.28 7.13
CA ILE A 249 -6.60 -6.68 7.57
C ILE A 249 -5.27 -7.07 8.21
N TRP A 250 -4.15 -6.78 7.54
CA TRP A 250 -2.82 -7.03 8.08
C TRP A 250 -2.59 -6.29 9.40
N TYR A 251 -2.95 -5.01 9.45
CA TYR A 251 -2.83 -4.19 10.65
C TYR A 251 -3.62 -4.77 11.83
N HIS A 252 -4.88 -5.12 11.61
CA HIS A 252 -5.76 -5.69 12.63
C HIS A 252 -5.21 -7.00 13.20
N ASN A 253 -4.76 -7.92 12.33
CA ASN A 253 -4.22 -9.20 12.73
C ASN A 253 -2.98 -9.04 13.63
N ASN A 254 -2.07 -8.13 13.27
CA ASN A 254 -0.88 -7.87 14.07
C ASN A 254 -1.18 -7.10 15.39
N LYS A 255 -2.27 -6.34 15.47
CA LYS A 255 -2.70 -5.68 16.70
C LYS A 255 -3.29 -6.66 17.69
N ASN A 256 -4.04 -7.65 17.23
CA ASN A 256 -4.71 -8.66 18.08
C ASN A 256 -3.74 -9.72 18.62
N GLU A 257 -2.71 -10.12 17.87
CA GLU A 257 -1.65 -11.00 18.39
C GLU A 257 -1.09 -10.48 19.74
N ASN A 258 -0.94 -9.16 19.88
CA ASN A 258 -0.46 -8.54 21.11
C ASN A 258 -1.44 -8.61 22.29
N SER A 259 -2.74 -8.58 22.02
CA SER A 259 -3.77 -8.64 23.06
C SER A 259 -3.89 -10.03 23.66
N ILE A 260 -3.69 -11.07 22.86
CA ILE A 260 -3.73 -12.48 23.29
C ILE A 260 -2.46 -12.79 24.11
N PHE A 261 -1.28 -12.38 23.64
CA PHE A 261 -0.03 -12.60 24.36
C PHE A 261 0.00 -11.93 25.74
N ASN A 262 -0.52 -10.69 25.84
CA ASN A 262 -0.60 -9.99 27.12
C ASN A 262 -1.59 -10.62 28.11
N ARG A 263 -2.68 -11.25 27.63
CA ARG A 263 -3.63 -11.99 28.48
C ARG A 263 -3.00 -13.27 29.05
N THR A 264 -2.34 -14.05 28.20
CA THR A 264 -1.65 -15.27 28.65
C THR A 264 -0.52 -14.97 29.64
N CYS A 265 0.24 -13.89 29.46
CA CYS A 265 1.25 -13.48 30.44
C CYS A 265 0.67 -12.88 31.74
N SER A 266 -0.53 -12.32 31.71
CA SER A 266 -1.24 -11.84 32.90
C SER A 266 -1.79 -13.00 33.71
N ASP A 267 -2.38 -14.00 33.03
CA ASP A 267 -3.00 -15.15 33.65
C ASP A 267 -1.93 -16.08 34.28
N SER A 268 -0.74 -16.20 33.68
CA SER A 268 0.36 -16.96 34.26
C SER A 268 0.93 -16.31 35.53
N LYS A 269 0.97 -14.98 35.62
CA LYS A 269 1.41 -14.28 36.84
C LYS A 269 0.40 -14.37 37.98
N VAL A 270 -0.90 -14.44 37.67
CA VAL A 270 -1.93 -14.60 38.69
C VAL A 270 -1.93 -16.02 39.28
N SER A 271 -1.64 -17.05 38.46
CA SER A 271 -1.54 -18.44 38.94
C SER A 271 -0.30 -18.65 39.82
N GLU A 272 0.85 -18.03 39.55
CA GLU A 272 2.05 -18.10 40.37
C GLU A 272 1.87 -17.47 41.78
N HIS A 273 1.06 -16.42 41.89
CA HIS A 273 0.76 -15.79 43.20
C HIS A 273 -0.29 -16.55 44.02
N THR A 274 -1.08 -17.41 43.39
CA THR A 274 -2.09 -18.24 44.12
C THR A 274 -1.52 -19.56 44.63
N GLU A 275 -0.37 -20.03 44.11
CA GLU A 275 0.30 -21.24 44.62
C GLU A 275 1.28 -20.94 45.78
N LEU A 276 1.55 -19.69 46.09
CA LEU A 276 2.46 -19.24 47.15
C LEU A 276 1.73 -18.67 48.38
N SER A 277 0.41 -18.74 48.43
CA SER A 277 -0.44 -18.36 49.57
C SER A 277 -1.13 -19.61 50.15
#